data_499fcd8b15bc58b255d11bf34bd2fc54
#
_entry.id   499fcd8b15bc58b255d11bf34bd2fc54
#
_cell.length_a   1.000
_cell.length_b   1.000
_cell.length_c   1.000
_cell.angle_alpha   90.00
_cell.angle_beta   90.00
_cell.angle_gamma   90.00
#
_symmetry.space_group_name_H-M   'P 1'
#
loop_
_entity.id
_entity.type
_entity.pdbx_description
1 polymer ?
#
loop_
_entity_poly.entity_id
_entity_poly.type
_entity_poly.pdbx_seq_one_letter_code
_entity_poly.pdbx_strand_id
1 'polypeptide(L)' 'MAGEKQTISIELNNDHVTFMRIMKDDYKIPTESKVMRIIMDYLQENKDVHDTVFKQIRCLRCE' A
#
# COMPACT_ATOMS: atom_id res chain seq x y z
N MET A 1 -5.58 14.96 0.88
CA MET A 1 -6.18 15.32 -0.37
C MET A 1 -7.66 14.99 -0.41
N ALA A 2 -8.45 15.96 -0.70
CA ALA A 2 -9.87 15.75 -0.83
C ALA A 2 -10.16 15.24 -2.24
N GLY A 3 -10.94 14.24 -2.35
CA GLY A 3 -11.31 13.68 -3.63
C GLY A 3 -12.33 12.60 -3.44
N GLU A 4 -12.91 12.20 -4.52
CA GLU A 4 -13.86 11.11 -4.48
C GLU A 4 -13.11 9.82 -4.21
N LYS A 5 -13.72 8.97 -3.40
CA LYS A 5 -13.16 7.67 -3.09
C LYS A 5 -13.96 6.60 -3.81
N GLN A 6 -13.24 5.56 -4.16
CA GLN A 6 -13.82 4.45 -4.89
C GLN A 6 -13.41 3.17 -4.17
N THR A 7 -14.37 2.27 -3.99
CA THR A 7 -14.08 0.99 -3.35
C THR A 7 -13.67 -0.01 -4.42
N ILE A 8 -12.53 -0.64 -4.22
CA ILE A 8 -12.06 -1.70 -5.09
C ILE A 8 -11.67 -2.89 -4.25
N SER A 9 -11.63 -4.06 -4.86
CA SER A 9 -11.20 -5.28 -4.21
C SER A 9 -9.84 -5.69 -4.73
N ILE A 10 -8.92 -5.98 -3.82
CA ILE A 10 -7.56 -6.35 -4.16
C ILE A 10 -7.19 -7.58 -3.34
N GLU A 11 -6.56 -8.55 -3.99
CA GLU A 11 -6.02 -9.71 -3.30
C GLU A 11 -4.62 -9.39 -2.82
N LEU A 12 -4.37 -9.69 -1.56
CA LEU A 12 -3.05 -9.55 -0.95
C LEU A 12 -2.68 -10.86 -0.29
N ASN A 13 -1.40 -11.13 -0.22
CA ASN A 13 -0.94 -12.27 0.55
C ASN A 13 -1.18 -12.01 2.03
N ASN A 14 -1.26 -13.10 2.81
CA ASN A 14 -1.59 -12.98 4.22
C ASN A 14 -0.58 -12.13 4.98
N ASP A 15 0.69 -12.24 4.64
CA ASP A 15 1.71 -11.43 5.32
C ASP A 15 1.60 -9.95 4.95
N HIS A 16 1.13 -9.63 3.75
CA HIS A 16 0.87 -8.24 3.39
C HIS A 16 -0.26 -7.66 4.24
N VAL A 17 -1.30 -8.46 4.46
CA VAL A 17 -2.41 -8.03 5.29
C VAL A 17 -1.93 -7.83 6.73
N THR A 18 -1.13 -8.75 7.23
CA THR A 18 -0.56 -8.64 8.58
C THR A 18 0.28 -7.38 8.72
N PHE A 19 1.16 -7.13 7.73
CA PHE A 19 2.00 -5.93 7.74
C PHE A 19 1.16 -4.67 7.78
N MET A 20 0.12 -4.63 6.95
CA MET A 20 -0.76 -3.47 6.89
C MET A 20 -1.42 -3.20 8.23
N ARG A 21 -1.86 -4.27 8.90
CA ARG A 21 -2.51 -4.13 10.19
C ARG A 21 -1.55 -3.71 11.29
N ILE A 22 -0.31 -4.19 11.22
CA ILE A 22 0.72 -3.77 12.17
C ILE A 22 1.00 -2.28 12.00
N MET A 23 1.12 -1.82 10.76
CA MET A 23 1.35 -0.40 10.51
C MET A 23 0.17 0.45 10.98
N LYS A 24 -1.03 -0.06 10.77
CA LYS A 24 -2.22 0.63 11.24
C LYS A 24 -2.16 0.83 12.75
N ASP A 25 -1.81 -0.22 13.49
CA ASP A 25 -1.76 -0.15 14.95
C ASP A 25 -0.59 0.69 15.44
N ASP A 26 0.59 0.51 14.84
CA ASP A 26 1.80 1.20 15.27
C ASP A 26 1.67 2.70 15.12
N TYR A 27 1.03 3.14 14.05
CA TYR A 27 0.92 4.57 13.75
C TYR A 27 -0.48 5.11 14.06
N LYS A 28 -1.33 4.29 14.67
CA LYS A 28 -2.67 4.71 15.13
C LYS A 28 -3.49 5.29 13.99
N ILE A 29 -3.46 4.59 12.85
CA ILE A 29 -4.23 4.97 11.70
C ILE A 29 -5.62 4.35 11.83
N PRO A 30 -6.68 5.10 11.57
CA PRO A 30 -8.04 4.63 11.89
C PRO A 30 -8.52 3.44 11.07
N THR A 31 -8.09 3.29 9.82
CA THR A 31 -8.59 2.21 8.98
C THR A 31 -7.48 1.63 8.12
N GLU A 32 -7.69 0.40 7.68
CA GLU A 32 -6.78 -0.25 6.74
C GLU A 32 -6.79 0.45 5.40
N SER A 33 -7.93 0.95 4.99
CA SER A 33 -8.00 1.70 3.74
C SER A 33 -7.12 2.94 3.77
N LYS A 34 -7.05 3.59 4.93
CA LYS A 34 -6.20 4.77 5.05
C LYS A 34 -4.73 4.41 4.98
N VAL A 35 -4.33 3.26 5.54
CA VAL A 35 -2.97 2.79 5.41
C VAL A 35 -2.59 2.66 3.94
N MET A 36 -3.47 2.05 3.15
CA MET A 36 -3.21 1.86 1.73
C MET A 36 -3.15 3.18 0.99
N ARG A 37 -4.01 4.13 1.34
CA ARG A 37 -3.98 5.44 0.69
C ARG A 37 -2.69 6.18 1.00
N ILE A 38 -2.19 6.07 2.22
CA ILE A 38 -0.94 6.70 2.60
C ILE A 38 0.22 6.14 1.76
N ILE A 39 0.26 4.82 1.59
CA ILE A 39 1.29 4.20 0.77
C ILE A 39 1.22 4.70 -0.67
N MET A 40 0.01 4.74 -1.21
CA MET A 40 -0.18 5.19 -2.58
C MET A 40 0.18 6.66 -2.75
N ASP A 41 -0.20 7.49 -1.78
CA ASP A 41 0.16 8.90 -1.84
C ASP A 41 1.67 9.09 -1.85
N TYR A 42 2.38 8.34 -1.02
CA TYR A 42 3.84 8.41 -0.99
C TYR A 42 4.42 8.06 -2.36
N LEU A 43 3.91 6.99 -2.95
CA LEU A 43 4.42 6.56 -4.25
C LEU A 43 4.10 7.55 -5.35
N GLN A 44 2.92 8.16 -5.29
CA GLN A 44 2.54 9.15 -6.29
C GLN A 44 3.44 10.38 -6.24
N GLU A 45 3.85 10.78 -5.03
CA GLU A 45 4.65 11.99 -4.87
C GLU A 45 6.13 11.77 -5.08
N ASN A 46 6.59 10.54 -4.99
CA ASN A 46 8.02 10.22 -5.08
C ASN A 46 8.28 9.40 -6.34
N LYS A 47 8.30 10.10 -7.47
CA LYS A 47 8.44 9.43 -8.76
C LYS A 47 9.77 8.73 -8.93
N ASP A 48 10.78 9.18 -8.21
CA ASP A 48 12.11 8.62 -8.31
C ASP A 48 12.19 7.18 -7.79
N VAL A 49 11.23 6.75 -6.97
CA VAL A 49 11.23 5.38 -6.47
C VAL A 49 10.37 4.44 -7.33
N HIS A 50 9.70 4.95 -8.35
CA HIS A 50 8.80 4.11 -9.15
C HIS A 50 9.54 2.98 -9.83
N ASP A 51 10.70 3.25 -10.40
CA ASP A 51 11.47 2.21 -11.05
C ASP A 51 11.93 1.15 -10.06
N THR A 52 12.33 1.56 -8.87
CA THR A 52 12.73 0.61 -7.85
C THR A 52 11.58 -0.28 -7.42
N VAL A 53 10.39 0.28 -7.32
CA VAL A 53 9.22 -0.45 -6.83
C VAL A 53 8.61 -1.32 -7.93
N PHE A 54 8.48 -0.80 -9.14
CA PHE A 54 7.65 -1.45 -10.16
C PHE A 54 8.45 -2.08 -11.29
N LYS A 55 9.65 -1.59 -11.57
CA LYS A 55 10.42 -2.11 -12.68
C LYS A 55 11.16 -3.38 -12.31
N GLN A 56 11.58 -3.50 -11.07
CA GLN A 56 12.22 -4.72 -10.61
C GLN A 56 11.18 -5.77 -10.32
N ILE A 57 11.45 -6.97 -10.76
CA ILE A 57 10.56 -8.08 -10.47
C ILE A 57 10.86 -8.56 -9.05
N ARG A 58 9.90 -8.38 -8.17
CA ARG A 58 10.03 -8.78 -6.77
C ARG A 58 9.25 -10.04 -6.56
N CYS A 59 9.82 -11.13 -7.00
CA CYS A 59 9.10 -12.38 -7.00
C CYS A 59 9.37 -13.15 -5.71
N LEU A 60 8.84 -12.65 -4.61
CA LEU A 60 8.91 -13.40 -3.37
C LEU A 60 7.96 -14.58 -3.39
N ARG A 61 6.87 -14.47 -4.11
CA ARG A 61 5.85 -15.51 -4.18
C ARG A 61 5.41 -15.84 -5.58
N CYS A 62 5.87 -15.19 -6.56
CA CYS A 62 5.69 -15.51 -7.98
C CYS A 62 4.29 -15.98 -8.33
N GLU A 63 3.34 -15.12 -8.17
CA GLU A 63 1.99 -15.42 -8.63
C GLU A 63 1.65 -14.60 -9.82
#